data_8c351591bcde79e45f64b08de6a50556
#
_entry.id   8c351591bcde79e45f64b08de6a50556
#
_cell.length_a   1.000
_cell.length_b   1.000
_cell.length_c   1.000
_cell.angle_alpha   90.00
_cell.angle_beta   90.00
_cell.angle_gamma   90.00
#
_symmetry.space_group_name_H-M   'P 1'
#
loop_
_entity.id
_entity.type
_entity.pdbx_description
1 polymer ?
#
loop_
_entity_poly.entity_id
_entity_poly.type
_entity_poly.pdbx_seq_one_letter_code
_entity_poly.pdbx_strand_id
1 'polypeptide(L)'
;MEAGFVTGEIAMATERSTELCIAQTVLSLPCFFPSVSSVKTNLMPVDYVELLDAAAHPLFLVSAYDIGQCTGDQRPRIDAALARSKERGSVILMDSGNYEGFWKGDQSWQPGKFHEIASASHHHLCFCYDNQEPPGNSESIAEDVVASVLRDQEYALGTVAPIVHGATALLPDAARMAAEQLYPVLLAVPERTLGEGVVERTRTVRKIREALNTLEVYCPLHLLGTGNPLSIIAYALAGADSFDGLEWCQTVVDHETGRLFHFQQWDLFRHQTEWGQNNALPYIQSVLMHNLDYFERLMADLHEAVRNDGGNVFLRRFATEDQAALLFPVLEGGE
;
A
#
# COMPACT_ATOMS: atom_id res chain seq x y z
N MET A 1 -32.07 -11.29 47.59
CA MET A 1 -31.03 -11.73 46.65
C MET A 1 -31.41 -11.20 45.27
N GLU A 2 -30.97 -10.01 44.97
CA GLU A 2 -31.15 -9.40 43.64
C GLU A 2 -29.96 -9.78 42.77
N ALA A 3 -30.26 -10.47 41.66
CA ALA A 3 -29.28 -10.81 40.66
C ALA A 3 -29.03 -9.56 39.80
N GLY A 4 -27.87 -8.93 39.99
CA GLY A 4 -27.39 -7.85 39.13
C GLY A 4 -27.09 -8.39 37.75
N PHE A 5 -27.85 -7.99 36.75
CA PHE A 5 -27.52 -8.15 35.35
C PHE A 5 -26.37 -7.20 35.04
N VAL A 6 -25.17 -7.75 34.79
CA VAL A 6 -24.08 -7.04 34.15
C VAL A 6 -24.44 -6.95 32.66
N THR A 7 -24.98 -5.81 32.26
CA THR A 7 -25.08 -5.48 30.83
C THR A 7 -23.67 -5.20 30.34
N GLY A 8 -23.08 -6.18 29.64
CA GLY A 8 -21.87 -5.95 28.87
C GLY A 8 -22.19 -4.88 27.82
N GLU A 9 -21.56 -3.72 27.91
CA GLU A 9 -21.53 -2.75 26.83
C GLU A 9 -20.87 -3.46 25.62
N ILE A 10 -21.66 -3.70 24.57
CA ILE A 10 -21.14 -4.12 23.29
C ILE A 10 -20.41 -2.87 22.76
N ALA A 11 -19.07 -2.89 22.78
CA ALA A 11 -18.28 -1.86 22.15
C ALA A 11 -18.77 -1.74 20.69
N MET A 12 -19.25 -0.55 20.32
CA MET A 12 -19.68 -0.29 18.95
C MET A 12 -18.43 -0.36 18.07
N ALA A 13 -18.48 -1.16 16.97
CA ALA A 13 -17.41 -1.22 16.02
C ALA A 13 -17.12 0.18 15.46
N THR A 14 -15.85 0.52 15.34
CA THR A 14 -15.42 1.81 14.79
C THR A 14 -15.84 1.93 13.33
N GLU A 15 -16.57 3.00 12.98
CA GLU A 15 -17.00 3.24 11.59
C GLU A 15 -15.79 3.41 10.67
N ARG A 16 -15.88 2.82 9.47
CA ARG A 16 -14.82 2.89 8.46
C ARG A 16 -14.62 4.34 7.99
N SER A 17 -13.40 4.83 8.06
CA SER A 17 -13.08 6.14 7.50
C SER A 17 -13.08 6.10 5.97
N THR A 18 -13.58 7.16 5.35
CA THR A 18 -13.50 7.40 3.90
C THR A 18 -12.35 8.31 3.52
N GLU A 19 -11.62 8.80 4.52
CA GLU A 19 -10.51 9.75 4.33
C GLU A 19 -9.31 9.40 5.21
N LEU A 20 -8.12 9.73 4.72
CA LEU A 20 -6.84 9.63 5.41
C LEU A 20 -6.10 10.96 5.33
N CYS A 21 -5.70 11.52 6.47
CA CYS A 21 -4.92 12.74 6.51
C CYS A 21 -3.43 12.43 6.71
N ILE A 22 -2.60 12.76 5.71
CA ILE A 22 -1.14 12.68 5.80
C ILE A 22 -0.56 14.08 5.59
N ALA A 23 0.15 14.62 6.57
CA ALA A 23 0.83 15.91 6.51
C ALA A 23 -0.05 17.05 5.93
N GLN A 24 -1.28 17.19 6.41
CA GLN A 24 -2.29 18.18 6.03
C GLN A 24 -2.96 17.93 4.65
N THR A 25 -2.58 16.87 3.93
CA THR A 25 -3.28 16.45 2.71
C THR A 25 -4.30 15.38 3.06
N VAL A 26 -5.55 15.61 2.65
CA VAL A 26 -6.64 14.64 2.82
C VAL A 26 -6.73 13.78 1.56
N LEU A 27 -6.64 12.47 1.75
CA LEU A 27 -6.74 11.45 0.71
C LEU A 27 -8.07 10.72 0.83
N SER A 28 -8.76 10.51 -0.27
CA SER A 28 -9.93 9.62 -0.31
C SER A 28 -9.49 8.16 -0.19
N LEU A 29 -10.19 7.37 0.62
CA LEU A 29 -9.95 5.93 0.80
C LEU A 29 -11.03 5.10 0.08
N PRO A 30 -10.68 3.97 -0.57
CA PRO A 30 -9.31 3.45 -0.72
C PRO A 30 -8.45 4.27 -1.68
N CYS A 31 -7.11 4.18 -1.53
CA CYS A 31 -6.16 4.82 -2.42
C CYS A 31 -4.99 3.90 -2.80
N PHE A 32 -4.32 4.19 -3.93
CA PHE A 32 -3.19 3.40 -4.45
C PHE A 32 -1.98 4.30 -4.64
N PHE A 33 -0.83 3.86 -4.13
CA PHE A 33 0.46 4.50 -4.30
C PHE A 33 1.29 3.74 -5.33
N PRO A 34 1.48 4.24 -6.56
CA PRO A 34 2.44 3.65 -7.49
C PRO A 34 3.81 3.55 -6.83
N SER A 35 4.32 2.32 -6.68
CA SER A 35 5.63 2.08 -6.05
C SER A 35 6.75 2.26 -7.04
N VAL A 36 7.83 2.87 -6.59
CA VAL A 36 9.09 2.99 -7.33
C VAL A 36 10.11 2.06 -6.68
N SER A 37 10.59 1.09 -7.45
CA SER A 37 11.61 0.14 -7.03
C SER A 37 12.52 -0.26 -8.19
N SER A 38 13.73 -0.70 -7.87
CA SER A 38 14.67 -1.28 -8.83
C SER A 38 14.40 -2.76 -9.13
N VAL A 39 13.39 -3.37 -8.50
CA VAL A 39 13.11 -4.81 -8.62
C VAL A 39 12.27 -5.09 -9.86
N LYS A 40 12.90 -5.72 -10.89
CA LYS A 40 12.22 -6.17 -12.13
C LYS A 40 11.45 -5.07 -12.85
N THR A 41 12.00 -3.87 -12.92
CA THR A 41 11.40 -2.70 -13.57
C THR A 41 12.11 -2.32 -14.86
N ASN A 42 11.48 -1.51 -15.70
CA ASN A 42 11.97 -1.15 -17.03
C ASN A 42 12.86 0.12 -17.05
N LEU A 43 12.80 0.93 -15.99
CA LEU A 43 13.55 2.16 -15.81
C LEU A 43 14.35 2.12 -14.52
N MET A 44 15.26 3.06 -14.35
CA MET A 44 15.88 3.31 -13.05
C MET A 44 14.92 4.03 -12.10
N PRO A 45 15.04 3.85 -10.77
CA PRO A 45 14.15 4.53 -9.80
C PRO A 45 14.06 6.04 -10.00
N VAL A 46 15.17 6.71 -10.30
CA VAL A 46 15.19 8.15 -10.58
C VAL A 46 14.29 8.54 -11.75
N ASP A 47 14.27 7.74 -12.83
CA ASP A 47 13.49 8.05 -14.03
C ASP A 47 11.97 7.86 -13.77
N TYR A 48 11.59 6.90 -12.89
CA TYR A 48 10.20 6.77 -12.43
C TYR A 48 9.76 7.97 -11.58
N VAL A 49 10.59 8.41 -10.63
CA VAL A 49 10.26 9.57 -9.79
C VAL A 49 10.15 10.85 -10.64
N GLU A 50 11.05 11.06 -11.60
CA GLU A 50 10.98 12.17 -12.55
C GLU A 50 9.71 12.12 -13.43
N LEU A 51 9.27 10.91 -13.84
CA LEU A 51 8.01 10.75 -14.59
C LEU A 51 6.80 11.10 -13.71
N LEU A 52 6.73 10.59 -12.49
CA LEU A 52 5.64 10.89 -11.56
C LEU A 52 5.60 12.38 -11.20
N ASP A 53 6.78 13.01 -11.03
CA ASP A 53 6.91 14.45 -10.83
C ASP A 53 6.41 15.24 -12.06
N ALA A 54 6.82 14.87 -13.26
CA ALA A 54 6.39 15.52 -14.52
C ALA A 54 4.89 15.35 -14.79
N ALA A 55 4.33 14.18 -14.42
CA ALA A 55 2.90 13.90 -14.49
C ALA A 55 2.08 14.60 -13.39
N ALA A 56 2.74 15.28 -12.45
CA ALA A 56 2.11 15.83 -11.24
C ALA A 56 1.25 14.81 -10.47
N HIS A 57 1.72 13.54 -10.43
CA HIS A 57 0.97 12.45 -9.79
C HIS A 57 0.78 12.74 -8.30
N PRO A 58 -0.45 12.61 -7.76
CA PRO A 58 -0.74 13.05 -6.40
C PRO A 58 -0.16 12.16 -5.31
N LEU A 59 0.06 10.88 -5.59
CA LEU A 59 0.47 9.87 -4.62
C LEU A 59 1.54 8.97 -5.21
N PHE A 60 2.59 8.65 -4.47
CA PHE A 60 3.51 7.56 -4.83
C PHE A 60 4.34 7.10 -3.64
N LEU A 61 4.97 5.93 -3.78
CA LEU A 61 5.86 5.34 -2.79
C LEU A 61 7.26 5.17 -3.39
N VAL A 62 8.28 5.49 -2.60
CA VAL A 62 9.69 5.30 -2.97
C VAL A 62 10.40 4.40 -1.96
N SER A 63 11.40 3.64 -2.39
CA SER A 63 12.22 2.83 -1.51
C SER A 63 13.45 3.61 -1.03
N ALA A 64 13.67 3.67 0.28
CA ALA A 64 14.88 4.25 0.86
C ALA A 64 16.14 3.50 0.39
N TYR A 65 16.04 2.16 0.20
CA TYR A 65 17.13 1.37 -0.37
C TYR A 65 17.54 1.89 -1.74
N ASP A 66 16.59 2.07 -2.64
CA ASP A 66 16.88 2.51 -4.01
C ASP A 66 17.44 3.94 -4.05
N ILE A 67 16.96 4.83 -3.19
CA ILE A 67 17.54 6.17 -3.02
C ILE A 67 18.98 6.07 -2.52
N GLY A 68 19.23 5.17 -1.56
CA GLY A 68 20.58 4.92 -1.01
C GLY A 68 21.56 4.30 -2.01
N GLN A 69 21.06 3.59 -3.03
CA GLN A 69 21.88 3.02 -4.10
C GLN A 69 22.13 3.97 -5.28
N CYS A 70 21.53 5.17 -5.28
CA CYS A 70 21.76 6.17 -6.31
C CYS A 70 23.22 6.62 -6.36
N THR A 71 23.81 6.62 -7.54
CA THR A 71 25.21 7.02 -7.79
C THR A 71 25.31 8.20 -8.76
N GLY A 72 26.41 8.93 -8.72
CA GLY A 72 26.68 10.04 -9.63
C GLY A 72 25.61 11.14 -9.58
N ASP A 73 24.98 11.42 -10.72
CA ASP A 73 23.92 12.43 -10.88
C ASP A 73 22.52 11.95 -10.48
N GLN A 74 22.34 10.65 -10.24
CA GLN A 74 21.03 10.09 -9.90
C GLN A 74 20.49 10.64 -8.58
N ARG A 75 21.35 10.74 -7.55
CA ARG A 75 20.93 11.23 -6.22
C ARG A 75 20.43 12.68 -6.26
N PRO A 76 21.14 13.67 -6.81
CA PRO A 76 20.62 15.02 -6.95
C PRO A 76 19.32 15.12 -7.77
N ARG A 77 19.17 14.29 -8.83
CA ARG A 77 17.97 14.27 -9.66
C ARG A 77 16.76 13.77 -8.89
N ILE A 78 16.88 12.63 -8.19
CA ILE A 78 15.76 12.06 -7.41
C ILE A 78 15.37 12.99 -6.26
N ASP A 79 16.33 13.55 -5.52
CA ASP A 79 16.07 14.50 -4.44
C ASP A 79 15.35 15.76 -4.95
N ALA A 80 15.76 16.30 -6.10
CA ALA A 80 15.09 17.44 -6.73
C ALA A 80 13.67 17.13 -7.18
N ALA A 81 13.42 15.94 -7.74
CA ALA A 81 12.09 15.52 -8.16
C ALA A 81 11.16 15.30 -6.95
N LEU A 82 11.65 14.67 -5.88
CA LEU A 82 10.90 14.51 -4.62
C LEU A 82 10.55 15.86 -3.99
N ALA A 83 11.51 16.82 -3.99
CA ALA A 83 11.26 18.18 -3.49
C ALA A 83 10.15 18.90 -4.27
N ARG A 84 10.22 18.90 -5.62
CA ARG A 84 9.18 19.51 -6.47
C ARG A 84 7.81 18.85 -6.29
N SER A 85 7.75 17.52 -6.21
CA SER A 85 6.52 16.77 -5.97
C SER A 85 5.90 17.16 -4.63
N LYS A 86 6.71 17.23 -3.57
CA LYS A 86 6.27 17.67 -2.24
C LYS A 86 5.76 19.10 -2.24
N GLU A 87 6.48 20.04 -2.85
CA GLU A 87 6.07 21.44 -2.98
C GLU A 87 4.75 21.60 -3.73
N ARG A 88 4.45 20.72 -4.68
CA ARG A 88 3.21 20.70 -5.45
C ARG A 88 2.02 20.08 -4.71
N GLY A 89 2.30 19.43 -3.56
CA GLY A 89 1.28 18.79 -2.73
C GLY A 89 1.10 17.29 -2.97
N SER A 90 1.99 16.65 -3.72
CA SER A 90 1.99 15.18 -3.83
C SER A 90 2.33 14.55 -2.49
N VAL A 91 1.60 13.51 -2.08
CA VAL A 91 1.91 12.73 -0.88
C VAL A 91 2.91 11.63 -1.24
N ILE A 92 4.06 11.65 -0.58
CA ILE A 92 5.16 10.72 -0.80
C ILE A 92 5.27 9.80 0.41
N LEU A 93 5.07 8.50 0.20
CA LEU A 93 5.42 7.46 1.16
C LEU A 93 6.86 7.00 0.90
N MET A 94 7.55 6.56 1.95
CA MET A 94 8.89 5.96 1.84
C MET A 94 8.87 4.57 2.49
N ASP A 95 9.19 3.53 1.73
CA ASP A 95 9.49 2.21 2.30
C ASP A 95 10.91 2.20 2.85
N SER A 96 11.13 1.43 3.93
CA SER A 96 12.45 1.31 4.55
C SER A 96 13.50 0.68 3.63
N GLY A 97 13.06 -0.06 2.60
CA GLY A 97 13.93 -0.82 1.70
C GLY A 97 14.53 -2.08 2.32
N ASN A 98 14.07 -2.48 3.52
CA ASN A 98 14.57 -3.68 4.17
C ASN A 98 14.25 -4.94 3.35
N TYR A 99 13.09 -4.97 2.70
CA TYR A 99 12.70 -6.06 1.81
C TYR A 99 13.65 -6.23 0.62
N GLU A 100 14.02 -5.13 -0.05
CA GLU A 100 14.99 -5.15 -1.15
C GLU A 100 16.37 -5.61 -0.68
N GLY A 101 16.84 -5.09 0.46
CA GLY A 101 18.11 -5.49 1.07
C GLY A 101 18.13 -6.99 1.35
N PHE A 102 17.08 -7.52 1.96
CA PHE A 102 16.93 -8.95 2.26
C PHE A 102 16.97 -9.82 1.00
N TRP A 103 16.16 -9.49 -0.02
CA TRP A 103 16.10 -10.26 -1.27
C TRP A 103 17.35 -10.19 -2.12
N LYS A 104 18.05 -9.06 -2.09
CA LYS A 104 19.33 -8.89 -2.79
C LYS A 104 20.50 -9.47 -2.00
N GLY A 105 20.29 -9.92 -0.76
CA GLY A 105 21.33 -10.40 0.13
C GLY A 105 22.32 -9.31 0.56
N ASP A 106 21.89 -8.04 0.51
CA ASP A 106 22.72 -6.90 0.90
C ASP A 106 22.73 -6.71 2.42
N GLN A 107 23.61 -7.43 3.10
CA GLN A 107 23.79 -7.33 4.55
C GLN A 107 24.29 -5.95 5.00
N SER A 108 24.74 -5.08 4.09
CA SER A 108 25.17 -3.72 4.41
C SER A 108 23.99 -2.76 4.59
N TRP A 109 22.76 -3.12 4.13
CA TRP A 109 21.56 -2.35 4.36
C TRP A 109 21.02 -2.62 5.76
N GLN A 110 21.22 -1.66 6.64
CA GLN A 110 20.91 -1.74 8.06
C GLN A 110 20.13 -0.48 8.49
N PRO A 111 19.46 -0.48 9.66
CA PRO A 111 18.71 0.69 10.14
C PRO A 111 19.46 2.01 10.03
N GLY A 112 20.77 2.03 10.32
CA GLY A 112 21.58 3.26 10.21
C GLY A 112 21.61 3.87 8.81
N LYS A 113 21.69 3.05 7.75
CA LYS A 113 21.61 3.53 6.37
C LYS A 113 20.20 4.02 6.01
N PHE A 114 19.17 3.33 6.46
CA PHE A 114 17.80 3.81 6.32
C PHE A 114 17.63 5.18 6.99
N HIS A 115 18.13 5.36 8.21
CA HIS A 115 18.06 6.63 8.93
C HIS A 115 18.77 7.78 8.19
N GLU A 116 19.91 7.52 7.55
CA GLU A 116 20.60 8.50 6.70
C GLU A 116 19.71 8.99 5.55
N ILE A 117 18.97 8.10 4.93
CA ILE A 117 18.05 8.43 3.83
C ILE A 117 16.78 9.11 4.37
N ALA A 118 16.15 8.56 5.39
CA ALA A 118 14.91 9.08 5.98
C ALA A 118 15.10 10.48 6.59
N SER A 119 16.30 10.82 7.06
CA SER A 119 16.63 12.17 7.58
C SER A 119 16.96 13.20 6.49
N ALA A 120 17.23 12.78 5.26
CA ALA A 120 17.70 13.65 4.19
C ALA A 120 16.74 13.77 3.00
N SER A 121 15.95 12.72 2.70
CA SER A 121 15.10 12.70 1.52
C SER A 121 13.65 13.09 1.83
N HIS A 122 13.04 13.85 0.94
CA HIS A 122 11.66 14.34 1.10
C HIS A 122 10.63 13.20 1.07
N HIS A 123 9.87 13.07 2.14
CA HIS A 123 8.70 12.20 2.28
C HIS A 123 7.72 12.80 3.30
N HIS A 124 6.52 12.26 3.41
CA HIS A 124 5.50 12.66 4.38
C HIS A 124 5.31 11.61 5.46
N LEU A 125 5.37 10.34 5.08
CA LEU A 125 5.30 9.20 5.96
C LEU A 125 6.33 8.17 5.48
N CYS A 126 7.06 7.55 6.40
CA CYS A 126 7.88 6.38 6.07
C CYS A 126 7.43 5.17 6.89
N PHE A 127 7.60 3.99 6.32
CA PHE A 127 7.41 2.76 7.05
C PHE A 127 8.67 2.43 7.86
N CYS A 128 8.48 1.88 9.07
CA CYS A 128 9.60 1.51 9.95
C CYS A 128 10.49 0.44 9.29
N TYR A 129 11.74 0.37 9.73
CA TYR A 129 12.64 -0.73 9.35
C TYR A 129 12.21 -1.98 10.10
N ASP A 130 11.43 -2.82 9.43
CA ASP A 130 10.78 -4.00 9.98
C ASP A 130 11.73 -5.19 10.17
N ASN A 131 11.32 -6.16 10.98
CA ASN A 131 12.02 -7.40 11.18
C ASN A 131 11.52 -8.46 10.17
N GLN A 132 12.38 -8.93 9.26
CA GLN A 132 12.03 -9.95 8.26
C GLN A 132 11.96 -11.38 8.88
N GLU A 133 12.43 -11.56 10.10
CA GLU A 133 12.34 -12.81 10.88
C GLU A 133 11.54 -12.54 12.17
N PRO A 134 10.21 -12.30 12.05
CA PRO A 134 9.40 -11.87 13.19
C PRO A 134 9.28 -12.94 14.27
N PRO A 135 9.04 -12.53 15.54
CA PRO A 135 8.78 -13.44 16.65
C PRO A 135 7.58 -14.38 16.41
N GLY A 136 7.54 -15.48 17.18
CA GLY A 136 6.54 -16.54 17.03
C GLY A 136 5.21 -16.34 17.77
N ASN A 137 4.94 -15.14 18.33
CA ASN A 137 3.68 -14.80 19.00
C ASN A 137 3.31 -13.33 18.78
N SER A 138 2.03 -13.02 18.92
CA SER A 138 1.46 -11.69 18.58
C SER A 138 1.98 -10.57 19.47
N GLU A 139 2.17 -10.83 20.78
CA GLU A 139 2.66 -9.84 21.74
C GLU A 139 4.07 -9.40 21.40
N SER A 140 4.98 -10.36 21.19
CA SER A 140 6.38 -10.07 20.85
C SER A 140 6.51 -9.41 19.47
N ILE A 141 5.63 -9.74 18.50
CA ILE A 141 5.57 -9.03 17.21
C ILE A 141 5.18 -7.56 17.45
N ALA A 142 4.14 -7.30 18.23
CA ALA A 142 3.69 -5.95 18.53
C ALA A 142 4.78 -5.13 19.25
N GLU A 143 5.45 -5.71 20.26
CA GLU A 143 6.57 -5.07 20.97
C GLU A 143 7.73 -4.73 20.03
N ASP A 144 8.12 -5.62 19.12
CA ASP A 144 9.18 -5.41 18.13
C ASP A 144 8.83 -4.30 17.14
N VAL A 145 7.58 -4.27 16.66
CA VAL A 145 7.04 -3.23 15.78
C VAL A 145 7.04 -1.87 16.47
N VAL A 146 6.56 -1.80 17.72
CA VAL A 146 6.56 -0.55 18.52
C VAL A 146 7.99 -0.05 18.71
N ALA A 147 8.92 -0.92 19.08
CA ALA A 147 10.33 -0.55 19.26
C ALA A 147 10.94 -0.04 17.94
N SER A 148 10.62 -0.66 16.81
CA SER A 148 11.10 -0.23 15.49
C SER A 148 10.56 1.15 15.10
N VAL A 149 9.27 1.42 15.30
CA VAL A 149 8.67 2.74 15.04
C VAL A 149 9.31 3.82 15.91
N LEU A 150 9.45 3.59 17.22
CA LEU A 150 10.03 4.57 18.15
C LEU A 150 11.50 4.86 17.81
N ARG A 151 12.27 3.84 17.47
CA ARG A 151 13.67 3.98 17.02
C ARG A 151 13.76 4.85 15.77
N ASP A 152 12.95 4.56 14.75
CA ASP A 152 13.07 5.19 13.44
C ASP A 152 12.49 6.62 13.43
N GLN A 153 11.50 6.90 14.29
CA GLN A 153 10.89 8.23 14.42
C GLN A 153 11.90 9.31 14.86
N GLU A 154 12.97 8.92 15.54
CA GLU A 154 14.03 9.86 15.95
C GLU A 154 14.79 10.47 14.75
N TYR A 155 14.76 9.81 13.59
CA TYR A 155 15.54 10.16 12.41
C TYR A 155 14.70 10.62 11.22
N ALA A 156 13.46 10.19 11.12
CA ALA A 156 12.62 10.48 9.95
C ALA A 156 12.16 11.94 9.88
N LEU A 157 12.15 12.52 8.68
CA LEU A 157 11.57 13.85 8.42
C LEU A 157 10.03 13.84 8.51
N GLY A 158 9.40 12.71 8.20
CA GLY A 158 7.95 12.50 8.25
C GLY A 158 7.53 11.65 9.45
N THR A 159 6.26 11.28 9.47
CA THR A 159 5.73 10.33 10.46
C THR A 159 6.18 8.92 10.12
N VAL A 160 6.54 8.12 11.14
CA VAL A 160 6.86 6.70 10.95
C VAL A 160 5.62 5.85 11.20
N ALA A 161 5.28 5.02 10.22
CA ALA A 161 4.18 4.07 10.27
C ALA A 161 4.68 2.64 10.54
N PRO A 162 3.97 1.85 11.35
CA PRO A 162 4.33 0.45 11.61
C PRO A 162 4.14 -0.44 10.39
N ILE A 163 5.05 -1.42 10.23
CA ILE A 163 4.84 -2.61 9.40
C ILE A 163 4.68 -3.80 10.36
N VAL A 164 3.54 -4.49 10.27
CA VAL A 164 3.30 -5.71 11.04
C VAL A 164 3.59 -6.91 10.15
N HIS A 165 4.66 -7.61 10.48
CA HIS A 165 5.13 -8.80 9.77
C HIS A 165 5.07 -10.02 10.68
N GLY A 166 4.55 -11.15 10.20
CA GLY A 166 4.42 -12.36 11.02
C GLY A 166 3.71 -13.49 10.30
N ALA A 167 3.55 -14.61 11.00
CA ALA A 167 2.71 -15.70 10.51
C ALA A 167 1.25 -15.25 10.40
N THR A 168 0.57 -15.67 9.34
CA THR A 168 -0.80 -15.25 8.97
C THR A 168 -1.78 -15.28 10.15
N ALA A 169 -1.74 -16.33 10.98
CA ALA A 169 -2.64 -16.48 12.12
C ALA A 169 -2.40 -15.48 13.26
N LEU A 170 -1.22 -14.86 13.33
CA LEU A 170 -0.83 -13.92 14.38
C LEU A 170 -1.11 -12.45 14.00
N LEU A 171 -1.29 -12.17 12.71
CA LEU A 171 -1.42 -10.81 12.18
C LEU A 171 -2.59 -10.00 12.79
N PRO A 172 -3.81 -10.56 12.97
CA PRO A 172 -4.92 -9.78 13.52
C PRO A 172 -4.62 -9.22 14.91
N ASP A 173 -4.15 -10.08 15.83
CA ASP A 173 -3.85 -9.67 17.20
C ASP A 173 -2.61 -8.76 17.26
N ALA A 174 -1.55 -9.08 16.52
CA ALA A 174 -0.34 -8.26 16.47
C ALA A 174 -0.62 -6.86 15.92
N ALA A 175 -1.43 -6.75 14.85
CA ALA A 175 -1.82 -5.47 14.27
C ALA A 175 -2.64 -4.62 15.26
N ARG A 176 -3.62 -5.25 15.95
CA ARG A 176 -4.43 -4.59 16.98
C ARG A 176 -3.55 -4.06 18.13
N MET A 177 -2.67 -4.92 18.66
CA MET A 177 -1.81 -4.55 19.80
C MET A 177 -0.81 -3.44 19.45
N ALA A 178 -0.23 -3.48 18.25
CA ALA A 178 0.65 -2.42 17.77
C ALA A 178 -0.12 -1.10 17.55
N ALA A 179 -1.30 -1.16 16.95
CA ALA A 179 -2.14 0.00 16.71
C ALA A 179 -2.65 0.65 18.01
N GLU A 180 -3.00 -0.17 19.03
CA GLU A 180 -3.44 0.30 20.35
C GLU A 180 -2.34 1.07 21.10
N GLN A 181 -1.07 0.73 20.89
CA GLN A 181 0.05 1.41 21.52
C GLN A 181 0.53 2.65 20.75
N LEU A 182 0.49 2.59 19.40
CA LEU A 182 1.08 3.61 18.56
C LEU A 182 0.09 4.67 18.06
N TYR A 183 -1.22 4.35 18.01
CA TYR A 183 -2.24 5.18 17.35
C TYR A 183 -1.78 5.70 15.99
N PRO A 184 -1.35 4.81 15.08
CA PRO A 184 -0.67 5.21 13.86
C PRO A 184 -1.63 5.86 12.87
N VAL A 185 -1.13 6.81 12.08
CA VAL A 185 -1.87 7.39 10.95
C VAL A 185 -2.24 6.32 9.92
N LEU A 186 -1.38 5.32 9.76
CA LEU A 186 -1.51 4.21 8.82
C LEU A 186 -0.75 3.00 9.37
N LEU A 187 -1.32 1.81 9.34
CA LEU A 187 -0.66 0.56 9.69
C LEU A 187 -0.49 -0.29 8.44
N ALA A 188 0.71 -0.79 8.18
CA ALA A 188 1.00 -1.60 7.02
C ALA A 188 1.15 -3.09 7.35
N VAL A 189 0.72 -3.95 6.40
CA VAL A 189 0.94 -5.39 6.41
C VAL A 189 1.40 -5.82 5.01
N PRO A 190 2.50 -6.59 4.88
CA PRO A 190 2.92 -7.10 3.58
C PRO A 190 1.92 -8.12 3.02
N GLU A 191 1.49 -7.96 1.77
CA GLU A 191 0.53 -8.87 1.12
C GLU A 191 0.97 -10.33 1.17
N ARG A 192 2.27 -10.58 1.02
CA ARG A 192 2.85 -11.94 1.03
C ARG A 192 2.62 -12.71 2.33
N THR A 193 2.34 -12.03 3.44
CA THR A 193 2.12 -12.67 4.76
C THR A 193 0.66 -12.98 5.04
N LEU A 194 -0.25 -12.57 4.16
CA LEU A 194 -1.70 -12.75 4.33
C LEU A 194 -2.19 -14.17 4.02
N GLY A 195 -1.33 -15.07 3.55
CA GLY A 195 -1.66 -16.43 3.17
C GLY A 195 -1.44 -16.71 1.68
N GLU A 196 -1.92 -17.88 1.21
CA GLU A 196 -1.75 -18.33 -0.15
C GLU A 196 -3.01 -18.06 -1.00
N GLY A 197 -2.86 -17.28 -2.06
CA GLY A 197 -3.95 -16.97 -2.96
C GLY A 197 -4.95 -15.92 -2.44
N VAL A 198 -5.67 -15.33 -3.38
CA VAL A 198 -6.51 -14.14 -3.12
C VAL A 198 -7.64 -14.40 -2.11
N VAL A 199 -8.22 -15.59 -2.09
CA VAL A 199 -9.34 -15.92 -1.20
C VAL A 199 -8.89 -15.97 0.26
N GLU A 200 -7.79 -16.67 0.55
CA GLU A 200 -7.22 -16.72 1.90
C GLU A 200 -6.75 -15.35 2.36
N ARG A 201 -6.05 -14.62 1.50
CA ARG A 201 -5.59 -13.25 1.78
C ARG A 201 -6.76 -12.31 2.09
N THR A 202 -7.85 -12.38 1.32
CA THR A 202 -9.08 -11.61 1.58
C THR A 202 -9.64 -11.92 2.98
N ARG A 203 -9.67 -13.22 3.35
CA ARG A 203 -10.10 -13.64 4.70
C ARG A 203 -9.21 -13.09 5.79
N THR A 204 -7.91 -13.09 5.58
CA THR A 204 -6.92 -12.55 6.55
C THR A 204 -7.06 -11.05 6.69
N VAL A 205 -7.19 -10.30 5.59
CA VAL A 205 -7.45 -8.85 5.61
C VAL A 205 -8.70 -8.54 6.44
N ARG A 206 -9.78 -9.29 6.21
CA ARG A 206 -11.00 -9.13 6.99
C ARG A 206 -10.79 -9.37 8.48
N LYS A 207 -10.10 -10.44 8.87
CA LYS A 207 -9.78 -10.72 10.29
C LYS A 207 -8.93 -9.60 10.92
N ILE A 208 -7.96 -9.06 10.18
CA ILE A 208 -7.18 -7.90 10.63
C ILE A 208 -8.11 -6.69 10.83
N ARG A 209 -9.00 -6.40 9.88
CA ARG A 209 -9.96 -5.30 9.98
C ARG A 209 -10.91 -5.48 11.17
N GLU A 210 -11.44 -6.68 11.38
CA GLU A 210 -12.30 -7.01 12.54
C GLU A 210 -11.56 -6.76 13.85
N ALA A 211 -10.28 -7.15 13.95
CA ALA A 211 -9.47 -6.88 15.13
C ALA A 211 -9.20 -5.37 15.32
N LEU A 212 -8.87 -4.63 14.26
CA LEU A 212 -8.65 -3.19 14.32
C LEU A 212 -9.92 -2.39 14.64
N ASN A 213 -11.09 -2.88 14.24
CA ASN A 213 -12.38 -2.24 14.55
C ASN A 213 -12.78 -2.35 16.03
N THR A 214 -12.06 -3.10 16.85
CA THR A 214 -12.22 -3.10 18.32
C THR A 214 -11.52 -1.93 19.00
N LEU A 215 -10.72 -1.15 18.30
CA LEU A 215 -10.04 0.03 18.82
C LEU A 215 -11.00 1.22 18.89
N GLU A 216 -10.73 2.16 19.80
CA GLU A 216 -11.51 3.39 19.95
C GLU A 216 -11.38 4.34 18.76
N VAL A 217 -10.23 4.30 18.07
CA VAL A 217 -9.91 5.15 16.91
C VAL A 217 -9.71 4.28 15.69
N TYR A 218 -10.32 4.67 14.56
CA TYR A 218 -10.11 3.98 13.30
C TYR A 218 -8.64 3.99 12.90
N CYS A 219 -8.09 2.80 12.63
CA CYS A 219 -6.72 2.62 12.17
C CYS A 219 -6.75 2.21 10.69
N PRO A 220 -6.36 3.09 9.74
CA PRO A 220 -6.27 2.74 8.32
C PRO A 220 -5.27 1.61 8.08
N LEU A 221 -5.66 0.64 7.23
CA LEU A 221 -4.85 -0.53 6.88
C LEU A 221 -4.27 -0.41 5.47
N HIS A 222 -2.96 -0.45 5.38
CA HIS A 222 -2.21 -0.45 4.12
C HIS A 222 -1.69 -1.85 3.79
N LEU A 223 -1.82 -2.27 2.53
CA LEU A 223 -1.25 -3.54 2.06
C LEU A 223 -0.07 -3.29 1.16
N LEU A 224 1.13 -3.62 1.66
CA LEU A 224 2.39 -3.48 0.92
C LEU A 224 2.50 -4.54 -0.18
N GLY A 225 2.80 -4.08 -1.40
CA GLY A 225 3.06 -4.93 -2.56
C GLY A 225 1.80 -5.46 -3.25
N THR A 226 0.68 -4.76 -3.17
CA THR A 226 -0.61 -5.15 -3.76
C THR A 226 -0.97 -4.23 -4.92
N GLY A 227 -0.69 -4.64 -6.16
CA GLY A 227 -1.00 -3.84 -7.35
C GLY A 227 -1.90 -4.54 -8.38
N ASN A 228 -2.32 -5.79 -8.15
CA ASN A 228 -3.29 -6.45 -9.02
C ASN A 228 -4.71 -5.88 -8.79
N PRO A 229 -5.43 -5.37 -9.83
CA PRO A 229 -6.73 -4.72 -9.66
C PRO A 229 -7.78 -5.56 -8.95
N LEU A 230 -7.93 -6.84 -9.30
CA LEU A 230 -8.90 -7.73 -8.64
C LEU A 230 -8.56 -7.96 -7.17
N SER A 231 -7.27 -8.11 -6.83
CA SER A 231 -6.80 -8.24 -5.45
C SER A 231 -7.08 -6.95 -4.66
N ILE A 232 -6.78 -5.78 -5.23
CA ILE A 232 -7.08 -4.48 -4.62
C ILE A 232 -8.58 -4.37 -4.29
N ILE A 233 -9.46 -4.71 -5.24
CA ILE A 233 -10.92 -4.66 -5.04
C ILE A 233 -11.34 -5.61 -3.91
N ALA A 234 -10.90 -6.87 -3.97
CA ALA A 234 -11.26 -7.87 -2.96
C ALA A 234 -10.79 -7.45 -1.55
N TYR A 235 -9.54 -6.97 -1.43
CA TYR A 235 -9.00 -6.56 -0.13
C TYR A 235 -9.60 -5.24 0.36
N ALA A 236 -9.91 -4.30 -0.52
CA ALA A 236 -10.64 -3.09 -0.13
C ALA A 236 -12.02 -3.41 0.43
N LEU A 237 -12.74 -4.34 -0.20
CA LEU A 237 -14.05 -4.80 0.30
C LEU A 237 -13.93 -5.57 1.61
N ALA A 238 -12.80 -6.24 1.85
CA ALA A 238 -12.49 -6.88 3.13
C ALA A 238 -12.02 -5.91 4.23
N GLY A 239 -11.80 -4.62 3.90
CA GLY A 239 -11.48 -3.57 4.86
C GLY A 239 -10.07 -3.00 4.80
N ALA A 240 -9.29 -3.28 3.77
CA ALA A 240 -8.05 -2.54 3.50
C ALA A 240 -8.36 -1.15 2.92
N ASP A 241 -7.51 -0.17 3.23
CA ASP A 241 -7.77 1.25 2.94
C ASP A 241 -6.78 1.85 1.94
N SER A 242 -5.57 1.33 1.87
CA SER A 242 -4.59 1.80 0.90
C SER A 242 -3.66 0.68 0.44
N PHE A 243 -3.06 0.88 -0.71
CA PHE A 243 -2.29 -0.11 -1.44
C PHE A 243 -1.09 0.52 -2.10
N ASP A 244 -0.06 -0.27 -2.31
CA ASP A 244 1.04 0.05 -3.19
C ASP A 244 1.44 -1.18 -4.02
N GLY A 245 2.07 -0.99 -5.15
CA GLY A 245 2.54 -2.10 -5.95
C GLY A 245 3.32 -1.67 -7.18
N LEU A 246 3.96 -2.64 -7.85
CA LEU A 246 4.79 -2.44 -9.04
C LEU A 246 4.08 -2.79 -10.35
N GLU A 247 2.86 -3.30 -10.31
CA GLU A 247 2.11 -3.73 -11.50
C GLU A 247 1.91 -2.58 -12.48
N TRP A 248 1.76 -1.35 -11.99
CA TRP A 248 1.65 -0.15 -12.82
C TRP A 248 2.87 0.08 -13.73
N CYS A 249 4.06 -0.45 -13.35
CA CYS A 249 5.29 -0.28 -14.13
C CYS A 249 5.86 -1.59 -14.68
N GLN A 250 5.34 -2.75 -14.27
CA GLN A 250 5.78 -4.07 -14.73
C GLN A 250 4.89 -4.67 -15.82
N THR A 251 3.65 -4.23 -15.90
CA THR A 251 2.61 -4.80 -16.77
C THR A 251 1.96 -3.72 -17.62
N VAL A 252 1.04 -4.12 -18.49
CA VAL A 252 0.04 -3.23 -19.10
C VAL A 252 -1.34 -3.67 -18.65
N VAL A 253 -2.17 -2.73 -18.23
CA VAL A 253 -3.54 -3.01 -17.82
C VAL A 253 -4.52 -2.81 -18.98
N ASP A 254 -5.43 -3.75 -19.16
CA ASP A 254 -6.59 -3.58 -20.03
C ASP A 254 -7.66 -2.75 -19.30
N HIS A 255 -7.95 -1.56 -19.75
CA HIS A 255 -8.93 -0.65 -19.12
C HIS A 255 -10.37 -1.19 -19.12
N GLU A 256 -10.71 -2.09 -20.07
CA GLU A 256 -12.04 -2.65 -20.16
C GLU A 256 -12.30 -3.72 -19.10
N THR A 257 -11.29 -4.55 -18.80
CA THR A 257 -11.44 -5.72 -17.93
C THR A 257 -10.66 -5.63 -16.61
N GLY A 258 -9.74 -4.69 -16.47
CA GLY A 258 -8.81 -4.60 -15.33
C GLY A 258 -7.77 -5.72 -15.28
N ARG A 259 -7.62 -6.50 -16.34
CA ARG A 259 -6.64 -7.59 -16.41
C ARG A 259 -5.26 -7.05 -16.76
N LEU A 260 -4.26 -7.67 -16.15
CA LEU A 260 -2.85 -7.36 -16.38
C LEU A 260 -2.28 -8.27 -17.46
N PHE A 261 -1.53 -7.67 -18.37
CA PHE A 261 -0.85 -8.33 -19.44
C PHE A 261 0.65 -8.04 -19.41
N HIS A 262 1.43 -8.80 -20.16
CA HIS A 262 2.85 -8.54 -20.27
C HIS A 262 3.10 -7.16 -20.87
N PHE A 263 4.04 -6.41 -20.31
CA PHE A 263 4.34 -5.02 -20.69
C PHE A 263 4.51 -4.82 -22.22
N GLN A 264 5.10 -5.80 -22.90
CA GLN A 264 5.28 -5.76 -24.36
C GLN A 264 4.01 -5.94 -25.19
N GLN A 265 2.85 -6.22 -24.57
CA GLN A 265 1.56 -6.31 -25.25
C GLN A 265 0.84 -4.97 -25.36
N TRP A 266 1.52 -3.87 -25.02
CA TRP A 266 1.00 -2.51 -25.08
C TRP A 266 0.32 -2.16 -26.41
N ASP A 267 0.85 -2.63 -27.53
CA ASP A 267 0.28 -2.34 -28.84
C ASP A 267 -1.18 -2.77 -29.00
N LEU A 268 -1.63 -3.75 -28.21
CA LEU A 268 -3.03 -4.24 -28.22
C LEU A 268 -3.97 -3.28 -27.47
N PHE A 269 -3.46 -2.42 -26.59
CA PHE A 269 -4.24 -1.56 -25.69
C PHE A 269 -4.09 -0.07 -25.97
N ARG A 270 -3.22 0.33 -26.90
CA ARG A 270 -2.92 1.73 -27.23
C ARG A 270 -4.15 2.60 -27.55
N HIS A 271 -5.22 1.97 -28.05
CA HIS A 271 -6.46 2.65 -28.43
C HIS A 271 -7.32 3.08 -27.24
N GLN A 272 -7.05 2.55 -26.03
CA GLN A 272 -7.87 2.75 -24.84
C GLN A 272 -7.62 4.11 -24.15
N THR A 273 -6.48 4.75 -24.40
CA THR A 273 -6.15 6.06 -23.82
C THR A 273 -5.47 6.98 -24.83
N GLU A 274 -5.49 8.28 -24.55
CA GLU A 274 -4.78 9.29 -25.34
C GLU A 274 -3.25 9.08 -25.34
N TRP A 275 -2.71 8.49 -24.30
CA TRP A 275 -1.29 8.19 -24.16
C TRP A 275 -0.77 7.25 -25.26
N GLY A 276 -1.59 6.32 -25.71
CA GLY A 276 -1.27 5.42 -26.81
C GLY A 276 -1.31 6.06 -28.19
N GLN A 277 -1.98 7.21 -28.31
CA GLN A 277 -2.05 8.00 -29.55
C GLN A 277 -0.99 9.10 -29.60
N ASN A 278 -0.32 9.39 -28.49
CA ASN A 278 0.72 10.41 -28.41
C ASN A 278 2.07 9.86 -28.91
N ASN A 279 2.36 10.06 -30.19
CA ASN A 279 3.61 9.62 -30.81
C ASN A 279 4.87 10.36 -30.31
N ALA A 280 4.72 11.42 -29.50
CA ALA A 280 5.85 12.13 -28.90
C ALA A 280 6.36 11.44 -27.63
N LEU A 281 5.57 10.55 -27.00
CA LEU A 281 5.99 9.81 -25.82
C LEU A 281 6.75 8.55 -26.20
N PRO A 282 7.89 8.26 -25.56
CA PRO A 282 8.56 6.97 -25.67
C PRO A 282 7.64 5.82 -25.24
N TYR A 283 7.86 4.62 -25.79
CA TYR A 283 7.07 3.42 -25.54
C TYR A 283 6.79 3.17 -24.04
N ILE A 284 7.86 3.15 -23.23
CA ILE A 284 7.74 2.87 -21.77
C ILE A 284 6.89 3.94 -21.09
N GLN A 285 7.15 5.22 -21.36
CA GLN A 285 6.38 6.31 -20.74
C GLN A 285 4.90 6.28 -21.11
N SER A 286 4.57 5.93 -22.37
CA SER A 286 3.18 5.77 -22.80
C SER A 286 2.46 4.67 -22.01
N VAL A 287 3.11 3.52 -21.76
CA VAL A 287 2.53 2.44 -20.95
C VAL A 287 2.32 2.87 -19.51
N LEU A 288 3.32 3.54 -18.91
CA LEU A 288 3.24 4.01 -17.54
C LEU A 288 2.09 5.01 -17.35
N MET A 289 1.96 5.98 -18.24
CA MET A 289 0.88 6.97 -18.19
C MET A 289 -0.50 6.32 -18.38
N HIS A 290 -0.62 5.34 -19.28
CA HIS A 290 -1.82 4.55 -19.47
C HIS A 290 -2.22 3.81 -18.18
N ASN A 291 -1.26 3.17 -17.53
CA ASN A 291 -1.53 2.44 -16.30
C ASN A 291 -1.89 3.37 -15.14
N LEU A 292 -1.21 4.51 -14.98
CA LEU A 292 -1.55 5.51 -13.96
C LEU A 292 -2.98 6.00 -14.11
N ASP A 293 -3.41 6.34 -15.34
CA ASP A 293 -4.79 6.74 -15.65
C ASP A 293 -5.82 5.65 -15.27
N TYR A 294 -5.47 4.37 -15.48
CA TYR A 294 -6.31 3.27 -15.04
C TYR A 294 -6.45 3.22 -13.51
N PHE A 295 -5.33 3.25 -12.77
CA PHE A 295 -5.37 3.14 -11.32
C PHE A 295 -6.06 4.33 -10.66
N GLU A 296 -5.91 5.54 -11.19
CA GLU A 296 -6.65 6.72 -10.72
C GLU A 296 -8.17 6.53 -10.85
N ARG A 297 -8.64 6.07 -12.01
CA ARG A 297 -10.07 5.79 -12.24
C ARG A 297 -10.56 4.63 -11.36
N LEU A 298 -9.79 3.55 -11.28
CA LEU A 298 -10.13 2.41 -10.43
C LEU A 298 -10.34 2.84 -8.98
N MET A 299 -9.42 3.67 -8.43
CA MET A 299 -9.53 4.14 -7.05
C MET A 299 -10.73 5.06 -6.84
N ALA A 300 -11.01 5.96 -7.77
CA ALA A 300 -12.19 6.83 -7.71
C ALA A 300 -13.49 6.02 -7.71
N ASP A 301 -13.62 5.06 -8.63
CA ASP A 301 -14.78 4.18 -8.74
C ASP A 301 -14.94 3.28 -7.49
N LEU A 302 -13.83 2.76 -6.97
CA LEU A 302 -13.81 1.90 -5.78
C LEU A 302 -14.15 2.68 -4.50
N HIS A 303 -13.67 3.92 -4.38
CA HIS A 303 -14.06 4.83 -3.30
C HIS A 303 -15.60 5.01 -3.26
N GLU A 304 -16.21 5.34 -4.41
CA GLU A 304 -17.66 5.48 -4.51
C GLU A 304 -18.40 4.17 -4.21
N ALA A 305 -17.88 3.04 -4.66
CA ALA A 305 -18.48 1.73 -4.40
C ALA A 305 -18.44 1.36 -2.91
N VAL A 306 -17.32 1.63 -2.22
CA VAL A 306 -17.18 1.38 -0.77
C VAL A 306 -18.08 2.31 0.02
N ARG A 307 -18.12 3.60 -0.32
CA ARG A 307 -18.91 4.61 0.37
C ARG A 307 -20.43 4.36 0.28
N ASN A 308 -20.90 3.80 -0.85
CA ASN A 308 -22.32 3.61 -1.15
C ASN A 308 -22.79 2.15 -0.96
N ASP A 309 -22.06 1.31 -0.24
CA ASP A 309 -22.33 -0.13 -0.05
C ASP A 309 -22.52 -0.90 -1.36
N GLY A 310 -21.94 -0.38 -2.46
CA GLY A 310 -22.02 -0.95 -3.81
C GLY A 310 -20.93 -1.99 -4.14
N GLY A 311 -20.12 -2.40 -3.15
CA GLY A 311 -18.92 -3.21 -3.34
C GLY A 311 -19.17 -4.53 -4.07
N ASN A 312 -20.24 -5.25 -3.74
CA ASN A 312 -20.59 -6.52 -4.39
C ASN A 312 -20.90 -6.33 -5.88
N VAL A 313 -21.60 -5.27 -6.25
CA VAL A 313 -21.90 -4.93 -7.65
C VAL A 313 -20.61 -4.52 -8.37
N PHE A 314 -19.75 -3.77 -7.69
CA PHE A 314 -18.46 -3.34 -8.24
C PHE A 314 -17.55 -4.54 -8.54
N LEU A 315 -17.40 -5.47 -7.59
CA LEU A 315 -16.58 -6.68 -7.77
C LEU A 315 -17.02 -7.50 -9.01
N ARG A 316 -18.32 -7.62 -9.27
CA ARG A 316 -18.86 -8.36 -10.44
C ARG A 316 -18.48 -7.75 -11.79
N ARG A 317 -18.00 -6.50 -11.84
CA ARG A 317 -17.49 -5.89 -13.08
C ARG A 317 -16.11 -6.44 -13.48
N PHE A 318 -15.35 -6.96 -12.50
CA PHE A 318 -13.95 -7.39 -12.67
C PHE A 318 -13.77 -8.91 -12.50
N ALA A 319 -14.64 -9.55 -11.74
CA ALA A 319 -14.62 -10.98 -11.45
C ALA A 319 -15.60 -11.74 -12.36
N THR A 320 -15.21 -12.93 -12.81
CA THR A 320 -16.16 -13.87 -13.41
C THR A 320 -17.13 -14.40 -12.34
N GLU A 321 -18.26 -15.02 -12.75
CA GLU A 321 -19.22 -15.62 -11.81
C GLU A 321 -18.54 -16.64 -10.87
N ASP A 322 -17.64 -17.48 -11.39
CA ASP A 322 -16.90 -18.45 -10.58
C ASP A 322 -15.96 -17.79 -9.58
N GLN A 323 -15.27 -16.70 -9.98
CA GLN A 323 -14.39 -15.92 -9.09
C GLN A 323 -15.21 -15.21 -8.00
N ALA A 324 -16.32 -14.62 -8.36
CA ALA A 324 -17.24 -13.97 -7.45
C ALA A 324 -17.83 -14.96 -6.42
N ALA A 325 -18.18 -16.17 -6.87
CA ALA A 325 -18.67 -17.24 -5.99
C ALA A 325 -17.65 -17.69 -4.93
N LEU A 326 -16.34 -17.53 -5.19
CA LEU A 326 -15.28 -17.81 -4.22
C LEU A 326 -15.05 -16.65 -3.24
N LEU A 327 -15.23 -15.41 -3.67
CA LEU A 327 -14.91 -14.22 -2.88
C LEU A 327 -16.09 -13.78 -2.00
N PHE A 328 -17.33 -13.82 -2.48
CA PHE A 328 -18.48 -13.36 -1.71
C PHE A 328 -18.68 -14.02 -0.35
N PRO A 329 -18.56 -15.34 -0.19
CA PRO A 329 -18.70 -15.95 1.14
C PRO A 329 -17.69 -15.37 2.14
N VAL A 330 -16.46 -15.12 1.71
CA VAL A 330 -15.43 -14.54 2.56
C VAL A 330 -15.74 -13.09 2.91
N LEU A 331 -16.23 -12.30 1.96
CA LEU A 331 -16.61 -10.90 2.17
C LEU A 331 -17.86 -10.76 3.07
N GLU A 332 -18.78 -11.72 3.04
CA GLU A 332 -20.00 -11.74 3.84
C GLU A 332 -19.85 -12.41 5.23
N GLY A 333 -18.67 -12.96 5.54
CA GLY A 333 -18.42 -13.56 6.83
C GLY A 333 -18.51 -15.07 6.90
N GLY A 334 -18.54 -15.75 5.76
CA GLY A 334 -18.44 -17.20 5.67
C GLY A 334 -17.03 -17.69 5.99
N GLU A 335 -16.95 -18.89 6.62
CA GLU A 335 -15.69 -19.59 6.88
C GLU A 335 -15.03 -20.13 5.59
#